data_fbadd1615f992ce663f8d2196c2df83d
#
_entry.id   fbadd1615f992ce663f8d2196c2df83d
#
_cell.length_a   1.000
_cell.length_b   1.000
_cell.length_c   1.000
_cell.angle_alpha   90.00
_cell.angle_beta   90.00
_cell.angle_gamma   90.00
#
_symmetry.space_group_name_H-M   'P 1'
#
loop_
_entity.id
_entity.type
_entity.pdbx_description
1 polymer ?
#
loop_
_entity_poly.entity_id
_entity_poly.type
_entity_poly.pdbx_seq_one_letter_code
_entity_poly.pdbx_strand_id
1 'polypeptide(L)'
;MKARHAVLLCVVSVCACETGIKPTAVVQAADSADQVLFNMSHYVTADGIKRALVLADTAYMYSPTQTAELRGVHVTFYDQRGAQSSTLTSREGTYHSQTGDMEARGHVVVVRVDSATLRTAVVRYSQSRNQVSSDQIFVFDQPGGRHIVGQGFTADPDFKVVTATKPVGQGGSFTLPNQ
;
A
#
# COMPACT_ATOMS: atom_id res chain seq x y z
N MET A 1 -68.56 -49.68 -41.27
CA MET A 1 -68.84 -48.23 -41.46
C MET A 1 -68.35 -47.44 -40.22
N LYS A 2 -67.55 -46.50 -40.38
CA LYS A 2 -67.04 -45.45 -39.49
C LYS A 2 -66.45 -45.84 -38.12
N ALA A 3 -65.17 -46.17 -38.15
CA ALA A 3 -64.28 -46.22 -36.98
C ALA A 3 -63.94 -44.77 -36.50
N ARG A 4 -64.15 -44.50 -35.20
CA ARG A 4 -63.73 -43.27 -34.57
C ARG A 4 -62.50 -43.51 -33.65
N HIS A 5 -61.34 -43.12 -34.11
CA HIS A 5 -60.15 -43.25 -33.34
C HIS A 5 -60.10 -42.04 -32.35
N ALA A 6 -60.12 -42.29 -31.06
CA ALA A 6 -59.84 -41.35 -29.99
C ALA A 6 -58.34 -41.33 -29.72
N VAL A 7 -57.69 -40.23 -30.04
CA VAL A 7 -56.28 -40.02 -29.69
C VAL A 7 -56.25 -39.40 -28.29
N LEU A 8 -55.70 -40.17 -27.35
CA LEU A 8 -55.46 -39.74 -25.97
C LEU A 8 -54.11 -39.03 -25.92
N LEU A 9 -54.14 -37.67 -25.75
CA LEU A 9 -52.97 -36.84 -25.64
C LEU A 9 -52.52 -36.84 -24.17
N CYS A 10 -51.39 -37.53 -23.86
CA CYS A 10 -50.80 -37.55 -22.54
C CYS A 10 -49.86 -36.36 -22.38
N VAL A 11 -50.27 -35.32 -21.63
CA VAL A 11 -49.45 -34.16 -21.27
C VAL A 11 -48.58 -34.55 -20.09
N VAL A 12 -47.29 -34.75 -20.33
CA VAL A 12 -46.29 -34.92 -19.28
C VAL A 12 -45.85 -33.54 -18.78
N SER A 13 -46.33 -33.15 -17.61
CA SER A 13 -45.85 -31.96 -16.89
C SER A 13 -44.52 -32.26 -16.21
N VAL A 14 -43.45 -31.73 -16.76
CA VAL A 14 -42.12 -31.77 -16.12
C VAL A 14 -42.08 -30.61 -15.10
N CYS A 15 -42.23 -30.93 -13.81
CA CYS A 15 -41.92 -30.04 -12.70
C CYS A 15 -40.38 -29.93 -12.56
N ALA A 16 -39.78 -28.93 -13.14
CA ALA A 16 -38.40 -28.55 -12.86
C ALA A 16 -38.38 -27.81 -11.50
N CYS A 17 -37.99 -28.48 -10.42
CA CYS A 17 -37.58 -27.84 -9.17
C CYS A 17 -36.20 -27.22 -9.37
N GLU A 18 -36.14 -25.94 -9.64
CA GLU A 18 -34.91 -25.17 -9.45
C GLU A 18 -34.66 -24.95 -7.96
N THR A 19 -33.82 -25.81 -7.38
CA THR A 19 -33.20 -25.55 -6.10
C THR A 19 -32.13 -24.49 -6.33
N GLY A 20 -32.57 -23.24 -6.33
CA GLY A 20 -31.65 -22.07 -6.39
C GLY A 20 -30.85 -21.99 -5.09
N ILE A 21 -29.74 -22.72 -4.99
CA ILE A 21 -28.70 -22.45 -4.02
C ILE A 21 -28.07 -21.13 -4.49
N LYS A 22 -28.52 -20.02 -3.88
CA LYS A 22 -27.79 -18.76 -4.02
C LYS A 22 -26.42 -18.96 -3.39
N PRO A 23 -25.31 -18.88 -4.13
CA PRO A 23 -24.02 -18.87 -3.52
C PRO A 23 -23.94 -17.64 -2.60
N THR A 24 -23.82 -17.84 -1.30
CA THR A 24 -23.47 -16.79 -0.37
C THR A 24 -22.00 -16.48 -0.63
N ALA A 25 -21.75 -15.60 -1.60
CA ALA A 25 -20.42 -15.08 -1.81
C ALA A 25 -20.02 -14.33 -0.54
N VAL A 26 -19.04 -14.86 0.18
CA VAL A 26 -18.31 -14.05 1.17
C VAL A 26 -17.51 -13.06 0.33
N VAL A 27 -18.04 -11.83 0.22
CA VAL A 27 -17.36 -10.75 -0.50
C VAL A 27 -16.11 -10.42 0.32
N GLN A 28 -14.97 -10.96 -0.09
CA GLN A 28 -13.68 -10.49 0.41
C GLN A 28 -13.43 -9.10 -0.18
N ALA A 29 -12.68 -8.26 0.53
CA ALA A 29 -12.37 -6.90 0.03
C ALA A 29 -11.78 -6.90 -1.39
N ALA A 30 -11.08 -7.98 -1.77
CA ALA A 30 -10.58 -8.18 -3.12
C ALA A 30 -11.70 -8.34 -4.18
N ASP A 31 -12.89 -8.85 -3.80
CA ASP A 31 -13.99 -9.08 -4.74
C ASP A 31 -14.75 -7.79 -5.10
N SER A 32 -14.49 -6.69 -4.38
CA SER A 32 -15.09 -5.38 -4.65
C SER A 32 -14.17 -4.42 -5.40
N ALA A 33 -12.93 -4.80 -5.70
CA ALA A 33 -12.02 -3.99 -6.50
C ALA A 33 -12.48 -3.95 -7.97
N ASP A 34 -12.46 -2.75 -8.56
CA ASP A 34 -12.82 -2.57 -9.97
C ASP A 34 -11.76 -3.15 -10.91
N GLN A 35 -10.50 -3.15 -10.46
CA GLN A 35 -9.37 -3.66 -11.21
C GLN A 35 -8.32 -4.25 -10.28
N VAL A 36 -7.72 -5.36 -10.68
CA VAL A 36 -6.58 -5.99 -10.00
C VAL A 36 -5.39 -6.01 -10.94
N LEU A 37 -4.27 -5.47 -10.50
CA LEU A 37 -3.01 -5.46 -11.24
C LEU A 37 -2.00 -6.33 -10.52
N PHE A 38 -1.31 -7.20 -11.25
CA PHE A 38 -0.19 -8.00 -10.74
C PHE A 38 1.13 -7.42 -11.21
N ASN A 39 2.16 -7.49 -10.36
CA ASN A 39 3.49 -6.95 -10.63
C ASN A 39 3.43 -5.47 -11.05
N MET A 40 2.69 -4.66 -10.27
CA MET A 40 2.51 -3.24 -10.55
C MET A 40 3.84 -2.50 -10.45
N SER A 41 4.08 -1.61 -11.41
CA SER A 41 5.20 -0.67 -11.42
C SER A 41 4.68 0.73 -11.75
N HIS A 42 4.95 1.69 -10.87
CA HIS A 42 4.47 3.07 -11.02
C HIS A 42 5.57 4.08 -10.65
N TYR A 43 5.82 5.04 -11.55
CA TYR A 43 6.72 6.17 -11.29
C TYR A 43 5.94 7.35 -10.71
N VAL A 44 6.38 7.83 -9.55
CA VAL A 44 5.93 9.11 -8.99
C VAL A 44 6.89 10.20 -9.48
N THR A 45 6.34 11.21 -10.13
CA THR A 45 7.10 12.34 -10.65
C THR A 45 6.60 13.64 -10.04
N ALA A 46 7.49 14.60 -9.81
CA ALA A 46 7.17 15.97 -9.44
C ALA A 46 8.05 16.89 -10.27
N ASP A 47 7.46 17.91 -10.88
CA ASP A 47 8.16 18.87 -11.77
C ASP A 47 8.97 18.20 -12.89
N GLY A 48 8.42 17.10 -13.45
CA GLY A 48 9.09 16.31 -14.50
C GLY A 48 10.26 15.45 -14.02
N ILE A 49 10.58 15.47 -12.72
CA ILE A 49 11.66 14.69 -12.12
C ILE A 49 11.08 13.46 -11.43
N LYS A 50 11.67 12.29 -11.69
CA LYS A 50 11.34 11.05 -11.01
C LYS A 50 11.70 11.17 -9.53
N ARG A 51 10.71 10.98 -8.64
CA ARG A 51 10.86 11.06 -7.18
C ARG A 51 10.83 9.70 -6.52
N ALA A 52 9.99 8.80 -7.04
CA ALA A 52 9.94 7.43 -6.57
C ALA A 52 9.55 6.46 -7.66
N LEU A 53 9.95 5.20 -7.49
CA LEU A 53 9.44 4.03 -8.19
C LEU A 53 8.73 3.15 -7.16
N VAL A 54 7.44 2.94 -7.33
CA VAL A 54 6.61 2.06 -6.51
C VAL A 54 6.40 0.75 -7.23
N LEU A 55 6.78 -0.34 -6.61
CA LEU A 55 6.49 -1.70 -7.05
C LEU A 55 5.55 -2.36 -6.05
N ALA A 56 4.63 -3.18 -6.52
CA ALA A 56 3.76 -4.00 -5.67
C ALA A 56 3.49 -5.34 -6.36
N ASP A 57 3.45 -6.41 -5.56
CA ASP A 57 3.09 -7.75 -6.07
C ASP A 57 1.66 -7.74 -6.62
N THR A 58 0.75 -7.07 -5.90
CA THR A 58 -0.64 -6.91 -6.30
C THR A 58 -1.15 -5.51 -5.92
N ALA A 59 -1.94 -4.91 -6.80
CA ALA A 59 -2.66 -3.67 -6.54
C ALA A 59 -4.15 -3.86 -6.84
N TYR A 60 -5.00 -3.49 -5.89
CA TYR A 60 -6.46 -3.47 -5.99
C TYR A 60 -6.93 -2.03 -6.15
N MET A 61 -7.57 -1.73 -7.26
CA MET A 61 -8.02 -0.38 -7.60
C MET A 61 -9.50 -0.22 -7.28
N TYR A 62 -9.85 0.86 -6.58
CA TYR A 62 -11.21 1.20 -6.19
C TYR A 62 -11.56 2.58 -6.75
N SER A 63 -12.32 2.61 -7.84
CA SER A 63 -12.71 3.86 -8.53
C SER A 63 -13.60 4.75 -7.67
N PRO A 64 -14.59 4.25 -6.91
CA PRO A 64 -15.45 5.10 -6.10
C PRO A 64 -14.71 5.89 -5.03
N THR A 65 -13.68 5.30 -4.42
CA THR A 65 -12.85 5.93 -3.39
C THR A 65 -11.58 6.56 -3.94
N GLN A 66 -11.29 6.34 -5.22
CA GLN A 66 -10.05 6.74 -5.88
C GLN A 66 -8.80 6.28 -5.11
N THR A 67 -8.86 5.03 -4.65
CA THR A 67 -7.85 4.41 -3.79
C THR A 67 -7.24 3.20 -4.48
N ALA A 68 -5.96 2.99 -4.29
CA ALA A 68 -5.27 1.74 -4.62
C ALA A 68 -4.74 1.09 -3.34
N GLU A 69 -5.12 -0.16 -3.08
CA GLU A 69 -4.53 -0.99 -2.04
C GLU A 69 -3.45 -1.89 -2.62
N LEU A 70 -2.29 -1.87 -2.00
CA LEU A 70 -1.08 -2.55 -2.49
C LEU A 70 -0.68 -3.66 -1.54
N ARG A 71 -0.13 -4.75 -2.09
CA ARG A 71 0.48 -5.86 -1.35
C ARG A 71 1.90 -6.08 -1.83
N GLY A 72 2.82 -6.41 -0.90
CA GLY A 72 4.22 -6.63 -1.20
C GLY A 72 4.89 -5.38 -1.77
N VAL A 73 4.88 -4.30 -1.00
CA VAL A 73 5.31 -2.98 -1.48
C VAL A 73 6.82 -2.82 -1.40
N HIS A 74 7.41 -2.34 -2.48
CA HIS A 74 8.80 -1.90 -2.55
C HIS A 74 8.87 -0.54 -3.23
N VAL A 75 9.42 0.47 -2.54
CA VAL A 75 9.57 1.83 -3.07
C VAL A 75 11.04 2.19 -3.13
N THR A 76 11.50 2.69 -4.27
CA THR A 76 12.82 3.31 -4.43
C THR A 76 12.63 4.81 -4.52
N PHE A 77 13.25 5.57 -3.63
CA PHE A 77 13.24 7.03 -3.65
C PHE A 77 14.46 7.59 -4.36
N TYR A 78 14.28 8.71 -5.02
CA TYR A 78 15.33 9.40 -5.75
C TYR A 78 15.44 10.86 -5.27
N ASP A 79 16.66 11.35 -5.21
CA ASP A 79 16.95 12.75 -4.87
C ASP A 79 16.65 13.69 -6.06
N GLN A 80 16.85 14.97 -5.85
CA GLN A 80 16.62 16.00 -6.88
C GLN A 80 17.52 15.85 -8.13
N ARG A 81 18.61 15.13 -8.02
CA ARG A 81 19.54 14.83 -9.14
C ARG A 81 19.22 13.51 -9.83
N GLY A 82 18.17 12.79 -9.36
CA GLY A 82 17.76 11.49 -9.90
C GLY A 82 18.60 10.32 -9.37
N ALA A 83 19.48 10.53 -8.41
CA ALA A 83 20.22 9.44 -7.76
C ALA A 83 19.34 8.77 -6.71
N GLN A 84 19.47 7.44 -6.54
CA GLN A 84 18.77 6.71 -5.48
C GLN A 84 19.22 7.25 -4.12
N SER A 85 18.26 7.52 -3.24
CA SER A 85 18.51 8.02 -1.87
C SER A 85 18.16 6.99 -0.80
N SER A 86 17.05 6.27 -0.97
CA SER A 86 16.61 5.25 -0.03
C SER A 86 15.67 4.26 -0.70
N THR A 87 15.40 3.14 0.01
CA THR A 87 14.34 2.19 -0.33
C THR A 87 13.41 2.01 0.86
N LEU A 88 12.13 1.72 0.59
CA LEU A 88 11.15 1.36 1.59
C LEU A 88 10.52 0.03 1.20
N THR A 89 10.36 -0.87 2.15
CA THR A 89 9.58 -2.09 2.00
C THR A 89 8.47 -2.15 3.04
N SER A 90 7.31 -2.70 2.66
CA SER A 90 6.20 -2.96 3.58
C SER A 90 5.34 -4.11 3.07
N ARG A 91 4.52 -4.68 3.96
CA ARG A 91 3.55 -5.72 3.55
C ARG A 91 2.41 -5.13 2.73
N GLU A 92 1.96 -3.95 3.11
CA GLU A 92 0.78 -3.29 2.56
C GLU A 92 1.08 -1.82 2.28
N GLY A 93 0.34 -1.27 1.34
CA GLY A 93 0.32 0.16 1.06
C GLY A 93 -1.06 0.62 0.64
N THR A 94 -1.32 1.91 0.79
CA THR A 94 -2.52 2.56 0.27
C THR A 94 -2.08 3.84 -0.45
N TYR A 95 -2.64 4.06 -1.63
CA TYR A 95 -2.45 5.29 -2.41
C TYR A 95 -3.79 5.94 -2.67
N HIS A 96 -3.92 7.22 -2.37
CA HIS A 96 -5.09 8.04 -2.65
C HIS A 96 -4.81 8.89 -3.88
N SER A 97 -5.35 8.52 -5.04
CA SER A 97 -5.03 9.18 -6.32
C SER A 97 -5.52 10.63 -6.38
N GLN A 98 -6.55 10.99 -5.61
CA GLN A 98 -7.09 12.33 -5.55
C GLN A 98 -6.16 13.33 -4.83
N THR A 99 -5.52 12.90 -3.75
CA THR A 99 -4.66 13.75 -2.91
C THR A 99 -3.18 13.50 -3.16
N GLY A 100 -2.83 12.34 -3.74
CA GLY A 100 -1.45 11.87 -3.86
C GLY A 100 -0.83 11.38 -2.56
N ASP A 101 -1.63 11.30 -1.48
CA ASP A 101 -1.16 10.79 -0.19
C ASP A 101 -0.96 9.28 -0.23
N MET A 102 0.02 8.79 0.52
CA MET A 102 0.36 7.37 0.59
C MET A 102 0.54 6.92 2.03
N GLU A 103 0.20 5.67 2.29
CA GLU A 103 0.49 5.01 3.55
C GLU A 103 1.13 3.64 3.29
N ALA A 104 2.22 3.33 3.99
CA ALA A 104 2.86 2.02 4.04
C ALA A 104 2.63 1.42 5.42
N ARG A 105 2.23 0.13 5.48
CA ARG A 105 1.89 -0.58 6.72
C ARG A 105 2.49 -1.97 6.77
N GLY A 106 2.72 -2.44 8.00
CA GLY A 106 3.17 -3.80 8.27
C GLY A 106 4.64 -4.02 7.97
N HIS A 107 5.47 -4.03 9.00
CA HIS A 107 6.92 -4.23 8.92
C HIS A 107 7.60 -3.24 7.95
N VAL A 108 7.29 -1.96 8.13
CA VAL A 108 7.93 -0.94 7.30
C VAL A 108 9.40 -0.84 7.64
N VAL A 109 10.25 -1.00 6.63
CA VAL A 109 11.70 -0.84 6.72
C VAL A 109 12.14 0.13 5.66
N VAL A 110 12.82 1.20 6.08
CA VAL A 110 13.48 2.15 5.18
C VAL A 110 14.98 1.95 5.30
N VAL A 111 15.66 1.77 4.17
CA VAL A 111 17.12 1.65 4.10
C VAL A 111 17.66 2.77 3.22
N ARG A 112 18.53 3.58 3.78
CA ARG A 112 19.22 4.67 3.05
C ARG A 112 20.48 4.16 2.36
N VAL A 113 20.95 4.90 1.38
CA VAL A 113 22.19 4.56 0.66
C VAL A 113 23.44 4.54 1.54
N ASP A 114 23.43 5.27 2.67
CA ASP A 114 24.49 5.25 3.69
C ASP A 114 24.34 4.10 4.70
N SER A 115 23.44 3.15 4.44
CA SER A 115 23.12 2.00 5.29
C SER A 115 22.39 2.34 6.60
N ALA A 116 21.96 3.59 6.82
CA ALA A 116 21.04 3.90 7.90
C ALA A 116 19.69 3.20 7.67
N THR A 117 19.13 2.61 8.72
CA THR A 117 17.89 1.83 8.63
C THR A 117 16.87 2.31 9.64
N LEU A 118 15.64 2.61 9.16
CA LEU A 118 14.51 2.95 10.00
C LEU A 118 13.46 1.84 9.92
N ARG A 119 12.97 1.38 11.08
CA ARG A 119 11.92 0.36 11.20
C ARG A 119 10.76 0.91 12.00
N THR A 120 9.54 0.70 11.50
CA THR A 120 8.30 1.11 12.17
C THR A 120 7.11 0.28 11.67
N ALA A 121 5.94 0.45 12.29
CA ALA A 121 4.72 -0.24 11.86
C ALA A 121 4.04 0.47 10.68
N VAL A 122 4.08 1.82 10.64
CA VAL A 122 3.36 2.64 9.65
C VAL A 122 4.22 3.83 9.25
N VAL A 123 4.18 4.17 7.97
CA VAL A 123 4.74 5.42 7.41
C VAL A 123 3.67 6.06 6.52
N ARG A 124 3.45 7.36 6.67
CA ARG A 124 2.54 8.17 5.86
C ARG A 124 3.29 9.24 5.11
N TYR A 125 2.99 9.40 3.84
CA TYR A 125 3.45 10.51 3.02
C TYR A 125 2.28 11.42 2.71
N SER A 126 2.45 12.71 2.95
CA SER A 126 1.49 13.76 2.54
C SER A 126 2.07 14.55 1.38
N GLN A 127 1.40 14.50 0.23
CA GLN A 127 1.85 15.20 -0.97
C GLN A 127 1.76 16.71 -0.78
N SER A 128 0.69 17.22 -0.16
CA SER A 128 0.48 18.65 0.05
C SER A 128 1.53 19.29 0.97
N ARG A 129 2.05 18.50 1.93
CA ARG A 129 3.12 18.94 2.85
C ARG A 129 4.51 18.53 2.38
N ASN A 130 4.59 17.70 1.34
CA ASN A 130 5.82 17.06 0.88
C ASN A 130 6.62 16.45 2.04
N GLN A 131 5.94 15.72 2.93
CA GLN A 131 6.49 15.26 4.19
C GLN A 131 6.10 13.81 4.45
N VAL A 132 7.06 13.05 4.96
CA VAL A 132 6.87 11.73 5.53
C VAL A 132 6.67 11.84 7.04
N SER A 133 5.78 11.04 7.62
CA SER A 133 5.54 11.02 9.06
C SER A 133 5.10 9.65 9.56
N SER A 134 5.28 9.44 10.86
CA SER A 134 4.71 8.33 11.62
C SER A 134 4.41 8.78 13.04
N ASP A 135 3.38 8.21 13.64
CA ASP A 135 3.02 8.35 15.07
C ASP A 135 3.39 7.10 15.88
N GLN A 136 3.91 6.08 15.19
CA GLN A 136 4.25 4.79 15.77
C GLN A 136 5.64 4.80 16.43
N ILE A 137 5.90 3.75 17.22
CA ILE A 137 7.27 3.48 17.70
C ILE A 137 8.15 3.19 16.49
N PHE A 138 9.35 3.75 16.49
CA PHE A 138 10.35 3.50 15.48
C PHE A 138 11.70 3.18 16.09
N VAL A 139 12.50 2.46 15.33
CA VAL A 139 13.92 2.19 15.60
C VAL A 139 14.71 2.74 14.42
N PHE A 140 15.69 3.56 14.69
CA PHE A 140 16.58 4.14 13.69
C PHE A 140 18.04 3.82 14.00
N ASP A 141 18.60 2.96 13.18
CA ASP A 141 20.00 2.53 13.25
C ASP A 141 20.82 3.31 12.23
N GLN A 142 21.90 3.93 12.67
CA GLN A 142 22.81 4.70 11.82
C GLN A 142 24.19 4.07 11.74
N PRO A 143 24.95 4.32 10.67
CA PRO A 143 26.36 3.97 10.59
C PRO A 143 27.12 4.50 11.81
N GLY A 144 28.10 3.72 12.29
CA GLY A 144 28.84 4.06 13.50
C GLY A 144 28.18 3.61 14.81
N GLY A 145 27.10 2.79 14.73
CA GLY A 145 26.47 2.15 15.91
C GLY A 145 25.51 3.05 16.69
N ARG A 146 25.11 4.19 16.13
CA ARG A 146 24.09 5.03 16.76
C ARG A 146 22.71 4.38 16.59
N HIS A 147 22.07 4.13 17.74
CA HIS A 147 20.75 3.50 17.84
C HIS A 147 19.78 4.47 18.50
N ILE A 148 18.68 4.82 17.84
CA ILE A 148 17.65 5.73 18.32
C ILE A 148 16.33 5.01 18.33
N VAL A 149 15.64 4.99 19.47
CA VAL A 149 14.27 4.53 19.60
C VAL A 149 13.41 5.73 19.96
N GLY A 150 12.23 5.82 19.39
CA GLY A 150 11.31 6.92 19.68
C GLY A 150 9.88 6.59 19.31
N GLN A 151 8.97 7.51 19.63
CA GLN A 151 7.59 7.47 19.20
C GLN A 151 7.30 8.71 18.36
N GLY A 152 6.88 8.47 17.12
CA GLY A 152 6.60 9.50 16.15
C GLY A 152 7.86 10.13 15.56
N PHE A 153 7.82 10.38 14.28
CA PHE A 153 8.84 11.13 13.55
C PHE A 153 8.23 11.87 12.36
N THR A 154 8.95 12.87 11.89
CA THR A 154 8.78 13.47 10.56
C THR A 154 10.07 13.35 9.77
N ALA A 155 9.97 13.25 8.46
CA ALA A 155 11.12 13.18 7.56
C ALA A 155 10.80 13.86 6.23
N ASP A 156 11.83 14.23 5.50
CA ASP A 156 11.73 14.56 4.08
C ASP A 156 11.43 13.29 3.24
N PRO A 157 10.89 13.42 2.02
CA PRO A 157 10.49 12.26 1.23
C PRO A 157 11.62 11.29 0.89
N ASP A 158 12.86 11.75 0.85
CA ASP A 158 14.05 10.94 0.57
C ASP A 158 14.76 10.46 1.85
N PHE A 159 14.16 10.71 3.03
CA PHE A 159 14.65 10.30 4.35
C PHE A 159 16.06 10.81 4.69
N LYS A 160 16.50 11.92 4.11
CA LYS A 160 17.80 12.54 4.46
C LYS A 160 17.79 13.12 5.85
N VAL A 161 16.69 13.80 6.22
CA VAL A 161 16.48 14.36 7.55
C VAL A 161 15.34 13.61 8.21
N VAL A 162 15.58 13.05 9.39
CA VAL A 162 14.59 12.40 10.23
C VAL A 162 14.57 13.08 11.59
N THR A 163 13.43 13.65 11.96
CA THR A 163 13.22 14.32 13.24
C THR A 163 12.29 13.52 14.12
N ALA A 164 12.78 13.03 15.25
CA ALA A 164 11.99 12.31 16.24
C ALA A 164 11.09 13.25 17.02
N THR A 165 9.80 12.88 17.20
CA THR A 165 8.84 13.67 17.98
C THR A 165 9.03 13.44 19.49
N LYS A 166 9.19 12.18 19.90
CA LYS A 166 9.44 11.76 21.29
C LYS A 166 10.56 10.72 21.28
N PRO A 167 11.83 11.13 21.34
CA PRO A 167 12.92 10.15 21.46
C PRO A 167 12.83 9.47 22.83
N VAL A 168 12.85 8.13 22.82
CA VAL A 168 12.89 7.30 24.01
C VAL A 168 14.19 6.51 23.91
N GLY A 169 15.25 6.94 24.61
CA GLY A 169 16.50 6.21 24.50
C GLY A 169 17.55 6.61 25.49
N GLN A 170 18.30 5.62 25.96
CA GLN A 170 19.52 5.81 26.74
C GLN A 170 20.65 6.31 25.82
N GLY A 171 21.23 7.45 26.21
CA GLY A 171 22.60 7.79 25.98
C GLY A 171 23.08 7.97 24.55
N GLY A 172 22.89 9.15 24.02
CA GLY A 172 23.65 9.70 22.93
C GLY A 172 23.21 11.15 22.74
N SER A 173 24.10 12.11 22.94
CA SER A 173 23.82 13.51 22.64
C SER A 173 23.36 13.62 21.17
N PHE A 174 22.14 14.05 21.00
CA PHE A 174 21.58 14.33 19.70
C PHE A 174 22.17 15.64 19.21
N THR A 175 23.09 15.59 18.29
CA THR A 175 23.53 16.77 17.55
C THR A 175 22.76 16.79 16.25
N LEU A 176 21.85 17.78 16.11
CA LEU A 176 21.23 18.06 14.84
C LEU A 176 22.33 18.37 13.82
N PRO A 177 22.24 17.88 12.59
CA PRO A 177 23.13 18.36 11.53
C PRO A 177 22.98 19.88 11.44
N ASN A 178 24.09 20.58 11.36
CA ASN A 178 24.17 22.05 11.34
C ASN A 178 23.14 22.66 10.42
N GLN A 179 22.47 23.68 10.95
CA GLN A 179 21.68 24.64 10.19
C GLN A 179 22.57 25.40 9.20
#